data_fd0ad71fda0cecd6c5122a7be7c5e303
#
_entry.id   fd0ad71fda0cecd6c5122a7be7c5e303
#
_cell.length_a   1.000
_cell.length_b   1.000
_cell.length_c   1.000
_cell.angle_alpha   90.00
_cell.angle_beta   90.00
_cell.angle_gamma   90.00
#
_symmetry.space_group_name_H-M   'P 1'
#
loop_
_entity.id
_entity.type
_entity.pdbx_description
1 polymer ?
#
loop_
_entity_poly.entity_id
_entity_poly.type
_entity_poly.pdbx_seq_one_letter_code
_entity_poly.pdbx_strand_id
1 'polypeptide(L)'
;MVVAGHDIELLDQNFVILDKNEQSPLYVYQAVHDSSVQNIQVNRVNDGITSVRLNLVNTEHLKSLLKYIASHSHSIELCVFQPNFSSAPNIEALSLEEIEHSWQTTGLSAVSVSQAVIKPMLKQQRGTVIFLGAPSNNSTHYDVLSQSMFASIRALSQSLAREFQPKGIHVTYCMVEKWDGQNQHFISSVKQVCQHIYQQPNTAWSQELSVS
;
A
#
# COMPACT_ATOMS: atom_id res chain seq x y z
N MET A 1 -2.76 -7.41 -8.67
CA MET A 1 -2.15 -6.48 -7.70
C MET A 1 -3.23 -5.79 -6.90
N VAL A 2 -3.00 -5.52 -5.63
CA VAL A 2 -3.85 -4.65 -4.79
C VAL A 2 -3.07 -3.39 -4.48
N VAL A 3 -3.69 -2.22 -4.67
CA VAL A 3 -3.16 -0.95 -4.16
C VAL A 3 -4.16 -0.39 -3.18
N ALA A 4 -3.75 -0.18 -1.93
CA ALA A 4 -4.63 0.23 -0.85
C ALA A 4 -4.16 1.53 -0.21
N GLY A 5 -5.09 2.44 0.09
CA GLY A 5 -4.79 3.72 0.72
C GLY A 5 -5.99 4.63 0.87
N HIS A 6 -5.77 5.84 1.38
CA HIS A 6 -6.84 6.83 1.58
C HIS A 6 -7.10 7.61 0.29
N ASP A 7 -6.10 8.33 -0.19
CA ASP A 7 -6.14 9.05 -1.47
C ASP A 7 -5.12 8.39 -2.40
N ILE A 8 -5.59 7.48 -3.27
CA ILE A 8 -4.70 6.74 -4.14
C ILE A 8 -4.43 7.57 -5.40
N GLU A 9 -3.52 8.51 -5.30
CA GLU A 9 -3.03 9.30 -6.43
C GLU A 9 -2.10 8.50 -7.36
N LEU A 10 -1.51 7.41 -6.88
CA LEU A 10 -0.60 6.53 -7.65
C LEU A 10 -1.25 5.93 -8.92
N LEU A 11 -2.56 6.05 -9.04
CA LEU A 11 -3.30 5.27 -10.00
C LEU A 11 -3.96 6.14 -11.05
N ASP A 12 -3.18 6.99 -11.64
CA ASP A 12 -3.41 7.34 -13.02
C ASP A 12 -3.39 6.05 -13.89
N GLN A 13 -4.12 6.05 -15.00
CA GLN A 13 -4.34 4.92 -15.91
C GLN A 13 -3.04 4.22 -16.40
N ASN A 14 -1.89 4.74 -15.99
CA ASN A 14 -0.54 4.32 -16.39
C ASN A 14 0.25 3.54 -15.32
N PHE A 15 -0.29 3.29 -14.11
CA PHE A 15 0.42 2.50 -13.10
C PHE A 15 0.34 1.00 -13.42
N VAL A 16 1.01 0.60 -14.48
CA VAL A 16 1.09 -0.78 -14.94
C VAL A 16 2.32 -1.43 -14.36
N ILE A 17 2.15 -2.48 -13.56
CA ILE A 17 3.23 -3.38 -13.11
C ILE A 17 3.13 -4.66 -13.93
N LEU A 18 4.23 -5.06 -14.55
CA LEU A 18 4.31 -6.30 -15.31
C LEU A 18 4.45 -7.51 -14.36
N ASP A 19 4.00 -8.66 -14.81
CA ASP A 19 4.22 -9.92 -14.11
C ASP A 19 5.73 -10.25 -13.99
N LYS A 20 6.07 -11.29 -13.24
CA LYS A 20 7.49 -11.66 -13.03
C LYS A 20 8.23 -12.08 -14.30
N ASN A 21 7.50 -12.42 -15.37
CA ASN A 21 8.05 -12.79 -16.66
C ASN A 21 8.07 -11.61 -17.65
N GLU A 22 7.62 -10.42 -17.23
CA GLU A 22 7.51 -9.20 -18.06
C GLU A 22 6.61 -9.36 -19.31
N GLN A 23 5.69 -10.34 -19.29
CA GLN A 23 4.87 -10.70 -20.44
C GLN A 23 3.51 -10.03 -20.44
N SER A 24 2.94 -9.80 -19.26
CA SER A 24 1.61 -9.21 -19.15
C SER A 24 1.47 -8.30 -17.93
N PRO A 25 0.62 -7.25 -18.02
CA PRO A 25 0.31 -6.39 -16.89
C PRO A 25 -0.48 -7.13 -15.82
N LEU A 26 -0.17 -6.86 -14.55
CA LEU A 26 -0.99 -7.32 -13.43
C LEU A 26 -2.33 -6.59 -13.43
N TYR A 27 -3.42 -7.32 -13.22
CA TYR A 27 -4.71 -6.71 -12.96
C TYR A 27 -4.70 -5.94 -11.64
N VAL A 28 -5.24 -4.72 -11.63
CA VAL A 28 -5.15 -3.79 -10.48
C VAL A 28 -6.48 -3.67 -9.76
N TYR A 29 -6.48 -3.88 -8.46
CA TYR A 29 -7.56 -3.56 -7.55
C TYR A 29 -7.16 -2.37 -6.69
N GLN A 30 -7.82 -1.24 -6.91
CA GLN A 30 -7.64 -0.02 -6.14
C GLN A 30 -8.56 -0.06 -4.92
N ALA A 31 -8.02 -0.37 -3.76
CA ALA A 31 -8.76 -0.41 -2.49
C ALA A 31 -8.73 0.97 -1.82
N VAL A 32 -9.67 1.84 -2.18
CA VAL A 32 -9.75 3.22 -1.69
C VAL A 32 -10.46 3.25 -0.33
N HIS A 33 -9.81 3.81 0.68
CA HIS A 33 -10.40 3.96 2.01
C HIS A 33 -11.56 4.94 2.01
N ASP A 34 -12.71 4.48 2.51
CA ASP A 34 -13.89 5.32 2.75
C ASP A 34 -14.63 4.77 3.97
N SER A 35 -14.56 5.48 5.09
CA SER A 35 -15.19 5.07 6.36
C SER A 35 -16.71 5.18 6.33
N SER A 36 -17.28 5.95 5.39
CA SER A 36 -18.73 6.20 5.30
C SER A 36 -19.51 5.07 4.63
N VAL A 37 -18.84 4.20 3.86
CA VAL A 37 -19.54 3.12 3.15
C VAL A 37 -19.97 2.00 4.08
N GLN A 38 -21.22 1.55 3.95
CA GLN A 38 -21.77 0.42 4.71
C GLN A 38 -21.34 -0.94 4.10
N ASN A 39 -21.15 -0.98 2.78
CA ASN A 39 -20.69 -2.14 2.02
C ASN A 39 -19.66 -1.70 0.99
N ILE A 40 -18.85 -2.63 0.50
CA ILE A 40 -17.91 -2.32 -0.56
C ILE A 40 -18.63 -1.85 -1.83
N GLN A 41 -18.09 -0.82 -2.46
CA GLN A 41 -18.59 -0.27 -3.72
C GLN A 41 -17.56 -0.52 -4.81
N VAL A 42 -17.94 -1.30 -5.81
CA VAL A 42 -17.03 -1.72 -6.89
C VAL A 42 -17.34 -0.94 -8.16
N ASN A 43 -16.34 -0.27 -8.71
CA ASN A 43 -16.40 0.46 -9.96
C ASN A 43 -15.29 -0.02 -10.90
N ARG A 44 -15.68 -0.56 -12.06
CA ARG A 44 -14.70 -0.91 -13.09
C ARG A 44 -14.24 0.36 -13.80
N VAL A 45 -12.94 0.65 -13.73
CA VAL A 45 -12.36 1.86 -14.34
C VAL A 45 -12.03 1.60 -15.81
N ASN A 46 -11.38 0.46 -16.09
CA ASN A 46 -11.05 -0.03 -17.44
C ASN A 46 -10.79 -1.54 -17.41
N ASP A 47 -10.35 -2.11 -18.53
CA ASP A 47 -10.12 -3.56 -18.65
C ASP A 47 -9.04 -4.15 -17.74
N GLY A 48 -8.16 -3.33 -17.16
CA GLY A 48 -7.09 -3.76 -16.25
C GLY A 48 -7.25 -3.26 -14.82
N ILE A 49 -8.20 -2.35 -14.55
CA ILE A 49 -8.30 -1.64 -13.27
C ILE A 49 -9.72 -1.66 -12.73
N THR A 50 -9.87 -2.11 -11.50
CA THR A 50 -11.11 -2.03 -10.72
C THR A 50 -10.89 -1.21 -9.46
N SER A 51 -11.62 -0.12 -9.31
CA SER A 51 -11.65 0.67 -8.07
C SER A 51 -12.70 0.11 -7.11
N VAL A 52 -12.33 -0.04 -5.84
CA VAL A 52 -13.19 -0.54 -4.78
C VAL A 52 -13.12 0.42 -3.61
N ARG A 53 -14.23 1.10 -3.31
CA ARG A 53 -14.35 1.90 -2.08
C ARG A 53 -14.76 1.01 -0.93
N LEU A 54 -14.03 1.07 0.17
CA LEU A 54 -14.26 0.24 1.35
C LEU A 54 -13.59 0.87 2.59
N ASN A 55 -14.11 0.54 3.76
CA ASN A 55 -13.40 0.88 4.99
C ASN A 55 -12.26 -0.14 5.21
N LEU A 56 -11.00 0.31 5.08
CA LEU A 56 -9.80 -0.54 5.19
C LEU A 56 -9.57 -1.11 6.61
N VAL A 57 -10.18 -0.55 7.65
CA VAL A 57 -10.13 -1.11 9.02
C VAL A 57 -11.30 -2.05 9.30
N ASN A 58 -12.26 -2.15 8.39
CA ASN A 58 -13.38 -3.09 8.53
C ASN A 58 -13.01 -4.46 7.95
N THR A 59 -12.89 -5.44 8.82
CA THR A 59 -12.51 -6.81 8.45
C THR A 59 -13.46 -7.46 7.44
N GLU A 60 -14.78 -7.19 7.52
CA GLU A 60 -15.76 -7.76 6.59
C GLU A 60 -15.66 -7.12 5.21
N HIS A 61 -15.34 -5.83 5.12
CA HIS A 61 -15.06 -5.18 3.84
C HIS A 61 -13.83 -5.77 3.17
N LEU A 62 -12.74 -5.98 3.92
CA LEU A 62 -11.53 -6.63 3.39
C LEU A 62 -11.80 -8.07 2.94
N LYS A 63 -12.57 -8.84 3.73
CA LYS A 63 -13.00 -10.19 3.31
C LYS A 63 -13.83 -10.16 2.02
N SER A 64 -14.72 -9.17 1.88
CA SER A 64 -15.55 -9.01 0.68
C SER A 64 -14.71 -8.65 -0.54
N LEU A 65 -13.70 -7.77 -0.39
CA LEU A 65 -12.72 -7.48 -1.44
C LEU A 65 -11.96 -8.75 -1.86
N LEU A 66 -11.45 -9.53 -0.90
CA LEU A 66 -10.74 -10.79 -1.21
C LEU A 66 -11.61 -11.80 -1.94
N LYS A 67 -12.88 -11.94 -1.52
CA LYS A 67 -13.86 -12.79 -2.21
C LYS A 67 -14.12 -12.31 -3.64
N TYR A 68 -14.25 -10.99 -3.83
CA TYR A 68 -14.43 -10.39 -5.14
C TYR A 68 -13.23 -10.69 -6.06
N ILE A 69 -11.99 -10.49 -5.59
CA ILE A 69 -10.78 -10.81 -6.34
C ILE A 69 -10.75 -12.30 -6.72
N ALA A 70 -11.02 -13.18 -5.76
CA ALA A 70 -11.03 -14.63 -6.00
C ALA A 70 -12.13 -15.09 -6.97
N SER A 71 -13.30 -14.43 -6.99
CA SER A 71 -14.39 -14.74 -7.93
C SER A 71 -14.03 -14.48 -9.40
N HIS A 72 -13.02 -13.62 -9.64
CA HIS A 72 -12.46 -13.37 -10.97
C HIS A 72 -11.25 -14.26 -11.29
N SER A 73 -11.01 -15.31 -10.49
CA SER A 73 -9.86 -16.21 -10.63
C SER A 73 -8.49 -15.52 -10.52
N HIS A 74 -8.45 -14.36 -9.86
CA HIS A 74 -7.20 -13.63 -9.64
C HIS A 74 -6.58 -14.01 -8.29
N SER A 75 -5.25 -14.08 -8.26
CA SER A 75 -4.44 -14.20 -7.04
C SER A 75 -3.82 -12.86 -6.66
N ILE A 76 -3.47 -12.69 -5.38
CA ILE A 76 -2.78 -11.48 -4.92
C ILE A 76 -1.29 -11.78 -4.88
N GLU A 77 -0.54 -11.24 -5.83
CA GLU A 77 0.91 -11.40 -5.91
C GLU A 77 1.67 -10.19 -5.40
N LEU A 78 1.07 -9.00 -5.54
CA LEU A 78 1.64 -7.73 -5.09
C LEU A 78 0.58 -6.90 -4.37
N CYS A 79 0.95 -6.36 -3.21
CA CYS A 79 0.21 -5.32 -2.52
C CYS A 79 1.10 -4.09 -2.33
N VAL A 80 0.64 -2.93 -2.76
CA VAL A 80 1.27 -1.64 -2.46
C VAL A 80 0.34 -0.89 -1.52
N PHE A 81 0.82 -0.54 -0.34
CA PHE A 81 0.10 0.30 0.62
C PHE A 81 0.62 1.74 0.53
N GLN A 82 -0.25 2.66 0.18
CA GLN A 82 0.01 4.09 0.14
C GLN A 82 -0.61 4.75 1.38
N PRO A 83 0.19 5.25 2.33
CA PRO A 83 -0.32 6.03 3.45
C PRO A 83 -0.84 7.39 2.97
N ASN A 84 -1.58 8.08 3.82
CA ASN A 84 -1.94 9.47 3.58
C ASN A 84 -0.69 10.35 3.74
N PHE A 85 -0.37 11.12 2.69
CA PHE A 85 0.75 12.07 2.67
C PHE A 85 0.30 13.52 2.91
N SER A 86 -0.95 13.76 3.34
CA SER A 86 -1.43 15.12 3.64
C SER A 86 -0.65 15.73 4.80
N SER A 87 -0.43 17.04 4.72
CA SER A 87 0.13 17.82 5.81
C SER A 87 -0.95 18.11 6.84
N ALA A 88 -0.65 17.88 8.11
CA ALA A 88 -1.49 18.30 9.23
C ALA A 88 -0.98 19.64 9.82
N PRO A 89 -1.82 20.37 10.57
CA PRO A 89 -1.37 21.51 11.33
C PRO A 89 -0.32 21.13 12.39
N ASN A 90 0.31 22.12 13.03
CA ASN A 90 1.25 21.88 14.12
C ASN A 90 0.59 21.01 15.21
N ILE A 91 1.37 20.16 15.85
CA ILE A 91 0.89 19.20 16.86
C ILE A 91 0.10 19.88 17.99
N GLU A 92 0.42 21.12 18.33
CA GLU A 92 -0.27 21.92 19.36
C GLU A 92 -1.71 22.29 18.96
N ALA A 93 -2.01 22.30 17.66
CA ALA A 93 -3.33 22.63 17.12
C ALA A 93 -4.18 21.40 16.79
N LEU A 94 -3.62 20.18 16.88
CA LEU A 94 -4.32 18.96 16.56
C LEU A 94 -5.29 18.54 17.66
N SER A 95 -6.51 18.28 17.28
CA SER A 95 -7.48 17.61 18.16
C SER A 95 -7.20 16.12 18.29
N LEU A 96 -7.67 15.51 19.38
CA LEU A 96 -7.59 14.05 19.56
C LEU A 96 -8.29 13.30 18.42
N GLU A 97 -9.42 13.83 17.94
CA GLU A 97 -10.21 13.25 16.86
C GLU A 97 -9.41 13.21 15.53
N GLU A 98 -8.65 14.26 15.20
CA GLU A 98 -7.77 14.31 14.04
C GLU A 98 -6.63 13.30 14.15
N ILE A 99 -6.05 13.14 15.35
CA ILE A 99 -5.01 12.16 15.62
C ILE A 99 -5.57 10.73 15.47
N GLU A 100 -6.73 10.44 16.07
CA GLU A 100 -7.39 9.14 15.95
C GLU A 100 -7.76 8.83 14.50
N HIS A 101 -8.30 9.80 13.76
CA HIS A 101 -8.63 9.65 12.36
C HIS A 101 -7.38 9.32 11.52
N SER A 102 -6.30 10.06 11.70
CA SER A 102 -5.04 9.81 11.02
C SER A 102 -4.48 8.41 11.34
N TRP A 103 -4.58 7.99 12.61
CA TRP A 103 -4.18 6.65 13.01
C TRP A 103 -5.01 5.56 12.35
N GLN A 104 -6.34 5.73 12.29
CA GLN A 104 -7.24 4.79 11.64
C GLN A 104 -6.99 4.69 10.13
N THR A 105 -6.87 5.82 9.46
CA THR A 105 -6.70 5.87 7.99
C THR A 105 -5.32 5.41 7.52
N THR A 106 -4.31 5.49 8.38
CA THR A 106 -2.91 5.18 8.03
C THR A 106 -2.41 3.95 8.78
N GLY A 107 -2.25 4.02 10.10
CA GLY A 107 -1.63 2.95 10.89
C GLY A 107 -2.47 1.67 10.94
N LEU A 108 -3.71 1.77 11.39
CA LEU A 108 -4.59 0.61 11.49
C LEU A 108 -4.97 0.04 10.13
N SER A 109 -5.13 0.88 9.11
CA SER A 109 -5.36 0.44 7.74
C SER A 109 -4.17 -0.37 7.20
N ALA A 110 -2.92 0.05 7.47
CA ALA A 110 -1.73 -0.70 7.09
C ALA A 110 -1.71 -2.11 7.72
N VAL A 111 -2.03 -2.21 9.02
CA VAL A 111 -2.13 -3.50 9.73
C VAL A 111 -3.24 -4.37 9.13
N SER A 112 -4.44 -3.82 8.96
CA SER A 112 -5.61 -4.57 8.50
C SER A 112 -5.43 -5.09 7.07
N VAL A 113 -4.91 -4.25 6.18
CA VAL A 113 -4.58 -4.63 4.79
C VAL A 113 -3.51 -5.71 4.78
N SER A 114 -2.45 -5.57 5.58
CA SER A 114 -1.39 -6.57 5.67
C SER A 114 -1.94 -7.94 6.08
N GLN A 115 -2.73 -8.00 7.15
CA GLN A 115 -3.37 -9.23 7.61
C GLN A 115 -4.26 -9.87 6.53
N ALA A 116 -4.99 -9.04 5.78
CA ALA A 116 -5.86 -9.51 4.73
C ALA A 116 -5.08 -10.13 3.56
N VAL A 117 -4.05 -9.42 3.04
CA VAL A 117 -3.32 -9.86 1.83
C VAL A 117 -2.28 -10.95 2.11
N ILE A 118 -1.63 -10.94 3.27
CA ILE A 118 -0.62 -11.94 3.63
C ILE A 118 -1.25 -13.34 3.76
N LYS A 119 -2.47 -13.43 4.26
CA LYS A 119 -3.16 -14.72 4.43
C LYS A 119 -3.32 -15.53 3.13
N PRO A 120 -3.82 -14.97 2.01
CA PRO A 120 -3.81 -15.68 0.72
C PRO A 120 -2.39 -15.88 0.16
N MET A 121 -1.45 -14.92 0.34
CA MET A 121 -0.07 -15.06 -0.11
C MET A 121 0.64 -16.25 0.56
N LEU A 122 0.41 -16.49 1.85
CA LEU A 122 0.95 -17.66 2.57
C LEU A 122 0.45 -18.99 1.97
N LYS A 123 -0.81 -19.05 1.53
CA LYS A 123 -1.33 -20.26 0.87
C LYS A 123 -0.65 -20.54 -0.46
N GLN A 124 -0.19 -19.50 -1.14
CA GLN A 124 0.52 -19.56 -2.42
C GLN A 124 2.04 -19.71 -2.22
N GLN A 125 2.53 -19.54 -0.98
CA GLN A 125 3.97 -19.47 -0.64
C GLN A 125 4.73 -18.41 -1.43
N ARG A 126 4.04 -17.36 -1.88
CA ARG A 126 4.61 -16.24 -2.63
C ARG A 126 3.76 -14.99 -2.47
N GLY A 127 4.41 -13.84 -2.51
CA GLY A 127 3.77 -12.53 -2.51
C GLY A 127 4.77 -11.44 -2.19
N THR A 128 4.42 -10.21 -2.54
CA THR A 128 5.20 -9.02 -2.23
C THR A 128 4.29 -7.96 -1.63
N VAL A 129 4.70 -7.39 -0.50
CA VAL A 129 4.01 -6.28 0.17
C VAL A 129 4.97 -5.10 0.23
N ILE A 130 4.59 -3.98 -0.35
CA ILE A 130 5.35 -2.74 -0.38
C ILE A 130 4.59 -1.70 0.43
N PHE A 131 5.23 -1.16 1.46
CA PHE A 131 4.72 0.00 2.19
C PHE A 131 5.44 1.23 1.69
N LEU A 132 4.71 2.19 1.17
CA LEU A 132 5.25 3.52 0.90
C LEU A 132 5.28 4.32 2.20
N GLY A 133 6.25 5.21 2.34
CA GLY A 133 6.35 6.10 3.50
C GLY A 133 7.52 7.06 3.39
N ALA A 134 7.72 7.88 4.41
CA ALA A 134 8.80 8.87 4.42
C ALA A 134 10.11 8.31 5.01
N PRO A 135 11.26 8.92 4.70
CA PRO A 135 12.53 8.63 5.36
C PRO A 135 12.48 9.03 6.84
N SER A 136 13.28 8.33 7.67
CA SER A 136 13.31 8.56 9.13
C SER A 136 14.12 9.78 9.58
N ASN A 137 14.85 10.42 8.67
CA ASN A 137 15.74 11.54 8.95
C ASN A 137 15.12 12.85 8.48
N ASN A 138 14.70 13.69 9.42
CA ASN A 138 14.42 15.12 9.31
C ASN A 138 13.92 15.65 7.94
N SER A 139 13.01 14.94 7.30
CA SER A 139 12.31 15.52 6.18
C SER A 139 11.44 16.67 6.69
N THR A 140 11.81 17.90 6.37
CA THR A 140 11.02 19.10 6.66
C THR A 140 9.71 19.17 5.88
N HIS A 141 9.44 18.14 5.07
CA HIS A 141 8.29 18.08 4.17
C HIS A 141 7.04 17.46 4.81
N TYR A 142 7.19 16.74 5.93
CA TYR A 142 6.08 16.08 6.60
C TYR A 142 5.96 16.60 8.05
N ASP A 143 4.72 16.79 8.50
CA ASP A 143 4.42 17.16 9.88
C ASP A 143 4.72 16.02 10.88
N VAL A 144 4.72 16.36 12.18
CA VAL A 144 5.07 15.42 13.26
C VAL A 144 4.13 14.21 13.30
N LEU A 145 2.83 14.41 13.04
CA LEU A 145 1.85 13.31 13.05
C LEU A 145 2.12 12.35 11.91
N SER A 146 2.28 12.84 10.68
CA SER A 146 2.60 12.04 9.50
C SER A 146 3.90 11.27 9.70
N GLN A 147 4.95 11.91 10.23
CA GLN A 147 6.22 11.25 10.52
C GLN A 147 6.06 10.12 11.54
N SER A 148 5.25 10.30 12.58
CA SER A 148 4.99 9.25 13.58
C SER A 148 4.25 8.07 12.95
N MET A 149 3.29 8.31 12.05
CA MET A 149 2.59 7.26 11.30
C MET A 149 3.56 6.51 10.38
N PHE A 150 4.41 7.20 9.63
CA PHE A 150 5.41 6.57 8.76
C PHE A 150 6.42 5.72 9.55
N ALA A 151 6.86 6.20 10.72
CA ALA A 151 7.72 5.42 11.61
C ALA A 151 7.03 4.14 12.08
N SER A 152 5.74 4.18 12.39
CA SER A 152 4.97 3.01 12.79
C SER A 152 4.81 2.00 11.64
N ILE A 153 4.53 2.46 10.41
CA ILE A 153 4.44 1.61 9.22
C ILE A 153 5.81 0.98 8.90
N ARG A 154 6.89 1.73 9.04
CA ARG A 154 8.25 1.21 8.88
C ARG A 154 8.54 0.09 9.88
N ALA A 155 8.22 0.30 11.16
CA ALA A 155 8.39 -0.74 12.19
C ALA A 155 7.52 -1.97 11.93
N LEU A 156 6.28 -1.78 11.46
CA LEU A 156 5.38 -2.84 11.01
C LEU A 156 6.01 -3.63 9.86
N SER A 157 6.46 -2.95 8.82
CA SER A 157 7.11 -3.56 7.65
C SER A 157 8.30 -4.41 8.03
N GLN A 158 9.21 -3.90 8.89
CA GLN A 158 10.38 -4.64 9.37
C GLN A 158 9.99 -5.88 10.19
N SER A 159 8.92 -5.79 10.99
CA SER A 159 8.43 -6.92 11.78
C SER A 159 7.82 -7.99 10.89
N LEU A 160 7.00 -7.59 9.91
CA LEU A 160 6.42 -8.50 8.92
C LEU A 160 7.50 -9.13 8.04
N ALA A 161 8.54 -8.38 7.64
CA ALA A 161 9.65 -8.93 6.87
C ALA A 161 10.33 -10.08 7.64
N ARG A 162 10.70 -9.86 8.92
CA ARG A 162 11.32 -10.90 9.75
C ARG A 162 10.44 -12.14 9.90
N GLU A 163 9.13 -11.98 10.01
CA GLU A 163 8.21 -13.10 10.19
C GLU A 163 7.91 -13.87 8.90
N PHE A 164 7.76 -13.15 7.77
CA PHE A 164 7.20 -13.72 6.56
C PHE A 164 8.19 -13.97 5.42
N GLN A 165 9.37 -13.35 5.42
CA GLN A 165 10.42 -13.69 4.46
C GLN A 165 10.79 -15.19 4.46
N PRO A 166 10.96 -15.84 5.60
CA PRO A 166 11.23 -17.29 5.61
C PRO A 166 10.07 -18.13 5.05
N LYS A 167 8.88 -17.55 4.95
CA LYS A 167 7.67 -18.18 4.44
C LYS A 167 7.39 -17.84 2.96
N GLY A 168 8.35 -17.21 2.27
CA GLY A 168 8.24 -16.86 0.85
C GLY A 168 7.50 -15.56 0.56
N ILE A 169 7.29 -14.69 1.54
CA ILE A 169 6.63 -13.38 1.34
C ILE A 169 7.66 -12.27 1.48
N HIS A 170 7.84 -11.51 0.40
CA HIS A 170 8.69 -10.32 0.41
C HIS A 170 7.93 -9.13 1.02
N VAL A 171 8.48 -8.52 2.06
CA VAL A 171 7.92 -7.30 2.66
C VAL A 171 9.00 -6.22 2.66
N THR A 172 8.66 -5.06 2.11
CA THR A 172 9.61 -3.95 1.90
C THR A 172 8.95 -2.62 2.31
N TYR A 173 9.75 -1.75 2.93
CA TYR A 173 9.42 -0.34 3.12
C TYR A 173 10.11 0.49 2.04
N CYS A 174 9.34 1.26 1.27
CA CYS A 174 9.84 2.15 0.23
C CYS A 174 9.74 3.60 0.72
N MET A 175 10.89 4.21 0.98
CA MET A 175 10.98 5.59 1.43
C MET A 175 10.77 6.54 0.26
N VAL A 176 9.80 7.45 0.40
CA VAL A 176 9.51 8.52 -0.56
C VAL A 176 9.92 9.83 0.08
N GLU A 177 10.94 10.48 -0.47
CA GLU A 177 11.52 11.68 0.14
C GLU A 177 10.53 12.85 0.16
N LYS A 178 9.84 13.06 -0.95
CA LYS A 178 8.77 14.05 -1.07
C LYS A 178 7.69 13.50 -1.98
N TRP A 179 6.46 13.42 -1.47
CA TRP A 179 5.32 13.00 -2.27
C TRP A 179 4.90 14.11 -3.25
N ASP A 180 4.79 13.77 -4.52
CA ASP A 180 4.29 14.67 -5.58
C ASP A 180 3.39 13.88 -6.56
N GLY A 181 2.14 13.66 -6.14
CA GLY A 181 1.16 12.87 -6.90
C GLY A 181 0.73 13.50 -8.23
N GLN A 182 1.04 14.78 -8.46
CA GLN A 182 0.73 15.45 -9.74
C GLN A 182 1.89 15.36 -10.74
N ASN A 183 3.07 14.98 -10.27
CA ASN A 183 4.26 14.89 -11.12
C ASN A 183 4.37 13.49 -11.75
N GLN A 184 4.13 13.39 -13.05
CA GLN A 184 4.16 12.14 -13.80
C GLN A 184 5.54 11.46 -13.78
N HIS A 185 6.62 12.22 -13.73
CA HIS A 185 7.97 11.65 -13.63
C HIS A 185 8.16 11.01 -12.25
N PHE A 186 7.68 11.65 -11.19
CA PHE A 186 7.72 11.11 -9.84
C PHE A 186 6.89 9.80 -9.74
N ILE A 187 5.65 9.81 -10.22
CA ILE A 187 4.79 8.61 -10.25
C ILE A 187 5.46 7.49 -11.05
N SER A 188 6.09 7.81 -12.18
CA SER A 188 6.85 6.83 -12.96
C SER A 188 8.04 6.25 -12.20
N SER A 189 8.76 7.06 -11.42
CA SER A 189 9.86 6.58 -10.57
C SER A 189 9.37 5.64 -9.46
N VAL A 190 8.28 5.99 -8.77
CA VAL A 190 7.66 5.11 -7.77
C VAL A 190 7.24 3.78 -8.38
N LYS A 191 6.61 3.81 -9.57
CA LYS A 191 6.23 2.63 -10.33
C LYS A 191 7.45 1.74 -10.65
N GLN A 192 8.53 2.32 -11.17
CA GLN A 192 9.75 1.57 -11.51
C GLN A 192 10.36 0.90 -10.27
N VAL A 193 10.38 1.59 -9.14
CA VAL A 193 10.86 1.00 -7.88
C VAL A 193 9.93 -0.13 -7.41
N CYS A 194 8.61 0.05 -7.47
CA CYS A 194 7.67 -1.03 -7.14
C CYS A 194 7.83 -2.25 -8.05
N GLN A 195 8.03 -2.03 -9.37
CA GLN A 195 8.32 -3.10 -10.34
C GLN A 195 9.63 -3.81 -9.98
N HIS A 196 10.69 -3.06 -9.72
CA HIS A 196 11.98 -3.62 -9.32
C HIS A 196 11.89 -4.47 -8.05
N ILE A 197 11.22 -3.96 -7.00
CA ILE A 197 11.01 -4.70 -5.75
C ILE A 197 10.24 -6.01 -6.02
N TYR A 198 9.18 -5.95 -6.80
CA TYR A 198 8.36 -7.12 -7.12
C TYR A 198 9.13 -8.19 -7.88
N GLN A 199 10.08 -7.81 -8.73
CA GLN A 199 10.89 -8.71 -9.54
C GLN A 199 12.11 -9.27 -8.81
N GLN A 200 12.48 -8.74 -7.64
CA GLN A 200 13.66 -9.21 -6.89
C GLN A 200 13.57 -10.72 -6.61
N PRO A 201 14.63 -11.47 -6.91
CA PRO A 201 14.72 -12.88 -6.50
C PRO A 201 14.82 -12.99 -4.98
N ASN A 202 14.39 -14.11 -4.41
CA ASN A 202 14.35 -14.32 -2.96
C ASN A 202 15.72 -14.13 -2.28
N THR A 203 16.80 -14.34 -3.01
CA THR A 203 18.18 -14.18 -2.50
C THR A 203 18.64 -12.72 -2.40
N ALA A 204 17.89 -11.78 -3.01
CA ALA A 204 18.25 -10.37 -3.09
C ALA A 204 17.13 -9.44 -2.60
N TRP A 205 16.23 -9.93 -1.75
CA TRP A 205 15.13 -9.14 -1.23
C TRP A 205 15.61 -7.98 -0.37
N SER A 206 15.28 -6.77 -0.79
CA SER A 206 15.55 -5.54 -0.04
C SER A 206 14.45 -5.30 0.99
N GLN A 207 14.84 -4.97 2.22
CA GLN A 207 13.87 -4.61 3.26
C GLN A 207 13.48 -3.13 3.22
N GLU A 208 14.39 -2.29 2.70
CA GLU A 208 14.14 -0.85 2.54
C GLU A 208 14.78 -0.36 1.22
N LEU A 209 14.09 0.52 0.54
CA LEU A 209 14.53 1.24 -0.66
C LEU A 209 14.06 2.69 -0.60
N SER A 210 14.69 3.58 -1.36
CA SER A 210 14.30 4.99 -1.45
C SER A 210 14.00 5.40 -2.88
N VAL A 211 13.03 6.31 -3.01
CA VAL A 211 12.69 7.06 -4.23
C VAL A 211 12.97 8.53 -3.95
N SER A 212 13.86 9.12 -4.72
CA SER A 212 14.19 10.55 -4.69
C SER A 212 13.73 11.23 -5.98
#